data_4623578da5464cff9d25b0a9a0235f07
#
_entry.id   4623578da5464cff9d25b0a9a0235f07
#
_cell.length_a   1.000
_cell.length_b   1.000
_cell.length_c   1.000
_cell.angle_alpha   90.00
_cell.angle_beta   90.00
_cell.angle_gamma   90.00
#
_symmetry.space_group_name_H-M   'P 1'
#
loop_
_entity.id
_entity.type
_entity.pdbx_description
1 polymer ?
#
loop_
_entity_poly.entity_id
_entity_poly.type
_entity_poly.pdbx_seq_one_letter_code
_entity_poly.pdbx_strand_id
1 'polypeptide(L)'
;MRLLLVPAVLASLLPLGYAAESSTVRCPSAKPKPLKFSKPTFIDKERAGGEPVSIVAQDGSIIVSAHAGTTHIYKDPQAAPGAYDFLRSYYNQTLNWRSTDGGKTWTYVGLAGAPEGPHSPTSTGFSDPDLTMDAGGNLYNVEIDLANVAVFGSPDDGQSWPTANPIAASGDRPWVTGAEENEVFLYVNLPKQLWRSTDGGLTFSLVSTSFPADSKLLVDPLNPKKGLLGPLGSGGVAISPDDGQTWKDYPAPLGDSTQFFGAIAADRRGWVYAANAGGYSGSSDVEPNGEVTFNYFNRQTKRWAKAPIRIPTPKGDALWPWIIAGDDGRVAVTWYQTHAGKEDKFYAYVAYTTNGHGSTVRCSDGSKRFVPPQFQVANASGRPIHAGKICLSGTTCNANPSFEGGDRRLGDFFTVNFDHKGNLFVVSGDTTLKNALGGPKPVANPIFIKQTAGDKMLVKPDKTRKTRCLFPLPTC
;
A
#
# COMPACT_ATOMS: atom_id res chain seq x y z
N MET A 1 -14.58 74.57 -73.65
CA MET A 1 -14.68 73.12 -73.54
C MET A 1 -14.63 72.76 -72.06
N ARG A 2 -15.79 72.53 -71.45
CA ARG A 2 -15.94 72.22 -70.02
C ARG A 2 -16.14 70.71 -69.92
N LEU A 3 -15.22 70.02 -69.22
CA LEU A 3 -15.39 68.63 -68.89
C LEU A 3 -16.23 68.46 -67.58
N LEU A 4 -17.31 67.73 -67.67
CA LEU A 4 -18.14 67.35 -66.54
C LEU A 4 -17.53 66.08 -65.92
N LEU A 5 -17.19 66.13 -64.62
CA LEU A 5 -16.81 65.03 -63.77
C LEU A 5 -18.10 64.47 -63.17
N VAL A 6 -18.34 63.18 -63.33
CA VAL A 6 -19.37 62.39 -62.64
C VAL A 6 -18.72 61.60 -61.46
N PRO A 7 -19.23 61.70 -60.22
CA PRO A 7 -18.67 60.95 -59.15
C PRO A 7 -19.24 59.54 -59.14
N ALA A 8 -18.37 58.48 -59.15
CA ALA A 8 -18.74 57.10 -58.94
C ALA A 8 -18.95 56.81 -57.42
N VAL A 9 -20.13 56.34 -57.07
CA VAL A 9 -20.45 55.90 -55.72
C VAL A 9 -19.99 54.45 -55.64
N LEU A 10 -18.92 54.17 -54.82
CA LEU A 10 -18.54 52.81 -54.46
C LEU A 10 -19.41 52.39 -53.28
N ALA A 11 -20.29 51.40 -53.51
CA ALA A 11 -20.99 50.67 -52.47
C ALA A 11 -20.08 49.61 -51.91
N SER A 12 -19.58 49.78 -50.68
CA SER A 12 -18.82 48.81 -49.92
C SER A 12 -19.75 47.73 -49.37
N LEU A 13 -19.74 46.52 -50.00
CA LEU A 13 -20.32 45.31 -49.46
C LEU A 13 -19.40 44.81 -48.31
N LEU A 14 -19.83 45.02 -47.08
CA LEU A 14 -19.22 44.33 -45.92
C LEU A 14 -19.64 42.86 -45.95
N PRO A 15 -18.71 41.90 -45.85
CA PRO A 15 -19.10 40.53 -45.68
C PRO A 15 -19.61 40.34 -44.23
N LEU A 16 -20.85 39.90 -44.09
CA LEU A 16 -21.36 39.36 -42.84
C LEU A 16 -20.55 38.10 -42.51
N GLY A 17 -19.49 38.27 -41.69
CA GLY A 17 -18.78 37.15 -41.11
C GLY A 17 -19.67 36.46 -40.09
N TYR A 18 -20.26 35.33 -40.50
CA TYR A 18 -20.79 34.35 -39.57
C TYR A 18 -19.57 33.85 -38.74
N ALA A 19 -19.42 34.36 -37.54
CA ALA A 19 -18.58 33.73 -36.54
C ALA A 19 -19.24 32.36 -36.20
N ALA A 20 -18.74 31.30 -36.79
CA ALA A 20 -19.08 29.98 -36.34
C ALA A 20 -18.62 29.87 -34.91
N GLU A 21 -19.52 29.97 -33.93
CA GLU A 21 -19.25 29.56 -32.56
C GLU A 21 -18.76 28.09 -32.63
N SER A 22 -17.46 27.89 -32.44
CA SER A 22 -16.91 26.57 -32.28
C SER A 22 -17.46 26.06 -30.96
N SER A 23 -18.57 25.33 -31.00
CA SER A 23 -19.11 24.62 -29.86
C SER A 23 -18.04 23.65 -29.40
N THR A 24 -17.29 24.01 -28.35
CA THR A 24 -16.29 23.14 -27.75
C THR A 24 -16.99 21.87 -27.25
N VAL A 25 -16.70 20.73 -27.89
CA VAL A 25 -17.23 19.44 -27.50
C VAL A 25 -16.82 19.16 -26.05
N ARG A 26 -17.79 19.05 -25.15
CA ARG A 26 -17.56 18.75 -23.73
C ARG A 26 -17.81 17.28 -23.48
N CYS A 27 -16.81 16.59 -22.92
CA CYS A 27 -16.92 15.24 -22.43
C CYS A 27 -16.96 15.24 -20.89
N PRO A 28 -17.75 14.36 -20.26
CA PRO A 28 -17.73 14.20 -18.81
C PRO A 28 -16.32 13.91 -18.31
N SER A 29 -15.91 14.54 -17.23
CA SER A 29 -14.66 14.21 -16.52
C SER A 29 -14.87 12.97 -15.67
N ALA A 30 -13.88 12.07 -15.68
CA ALA A 30 -13.80 10.94 -14.76
C ALA A 30 -12.94 11.25 -13.50
N LYS A 31 -12.56 12.52 -13.32
CA LYS A 31 -11.74 12.93 -12.19
C LYS A 31 -12.51 12.79 -10.89
N PRO A 32 -11.97 12.07 -9.88
CA PRO A 32 -12.62 11.90 -8.58
C PRO A 32 -12.76 13.23 -7.84
N LYS A 33 -13.60 13.24 -6.81
CA LYS A 33 -13.73 14.38 -5.88
C LYS A 33 -12.41 14.60 -5.12
N PRO A 34 -12.10 15.86 -4.73
CA PRO A 34 -10.89 16.15 -3.98
C PRO A 34 -10.79 15.34 -2.70
N LEU A 35 -9.65 14.67 -2.50
CA LEU A 35 -9.33 13.92 -1.29
C LEU A 35 -8.92 14.86 -0.15
N LYS A 36 -9.42 14.56 1.06
CA LYS A 36 -8.92 15.18 2.31
C LYS A 36 -8.74 14.09 3.37
N PHE A 37 -7.74 14.30 4.21
CA PHE A 37 -7.40 13.40 5.31
C PHE A 37 -7.43 14.13 6.65
N SER A 38 -7.56 13.38 7.73
CA SER A 38 -7.36 13.87 9.09
C SER A 38 -5.88 14.21 9.32
N LYS A 39 -5.58 14.97 10.36
CA LYS A 39 -4.21 15.02 10.86
C LYS A 39 -3.79 13.62 11.32
N PRO A 40 -2.50 13.23 11.16
CA PRO A 40 -1.99 11.99 11.71
C PRO A 40 -2.21 11.91 13.23
N THR A 41 -2.71 10.78 13.70
CA THR A 41 -2.81 10.46 15.13
C THR A 41 -1.91 9.29 15.45
N PHE A 42 -1.20 9.31 16.58
CA PHE A 42 -0.41 8.17 17.01
C PHE A 42 -1.33 7.06 17.50
N ILE A 43 -1.11 5.85 16.99
CA ILE A 43 -1.72 4.62 17.51
C ILE A 43 -1.10 4.34 18.87
N ASP A 44 0.22 4.42 18.93
CA ASP A 44 1.02 4.24 20.15
C ASP A 44 2.23 5.19 20.11
N LYS A 45 2.52 5.84 21.22
CA LYS A 45 3.67 6.75 21.32
C LYS A 45 4.88 6.10 21.99
N GLU A 46 4.69 4.95 22.61
CA GLU A 46 5.74 4.27 23.35
C GLU A 46 6.36 3.11 22.57
N ARG A 47 5.50 2.33 21.88
CA ARG A 47 5.93 1.13 21.15
C ARG A 47 6.35 1.43 19.72
N ALA A 48 7.22 0.57 19.19
CA ALA A 48 7.66 0.62 17.79
C ALA A 48 6.51 0.39 16.81
N GLY A 49 6.66 0.88 15.59
CA GLY A 49 5.64 0.80 14.54
C GLY A 49 6.19 1.03 13.14
N GLY A 50 7.39 0.50 12.84
CA GLY A 50 7.89 0.42 11.47
C GLY A 50 7.13 -0.64 10.67
N GLU A 51 7.11 -0.53 9.35
CA GLU A 51 6.42 -1.45 8.41
C GLU A 51 4.97 -1.78 8.81
N PRO A 52 4.13 -0.81 9.14
CA PRO A 52 2.80 -1.13 9.62
C PRO A 52 1.89 -1.63 8.51
N VAL A 53 1.20 -2.73 8.81
CA VAL A 53 0.11 -3.29 8.00
C VAL A 53 -1.21 -3.14 8.74
N SER A 54 -2.31 -3.25 8.01
CA SER A 54 -3.63 -3.15 8.61
C SER A 54 -4.65 -4.04 7.93
N ILE A 55 -5.66 -4.44 8.68
CA ILE A 55 -6.84 -5.13 8.16
C ILE A 55 -8.09 -4.61 8.88
N VAL A 56 -9.24 -4.73 8.23
CA VAL A 56 -10.55 -4.44 8.85
C VAL A 56 -11.26 -5.78 9.07
N ALA A 57 -11.47 -6.12 10.33
CA ALA A 57 -12.12 -7.35 10.74
C ALA A 57 -13.62 -7.35 10.41
N GLN A 58 -14.31 -8.49 10.53
CA GLN A 58 -15.73 -8.62 10.18
C GLN A 58 -16.63 -7.71 10.99
N ASP A 59 -16.34 -7.48 12.27
CA ASP A 59 -17.09 -6.58 13.14
C ASP A 59 -16.86 -5.09 12.84
N GLY A 60 -15.89 -4.78 11.96
CA GLY A 60 -15.49 -3.43 11.57
C GLY A 60 -14.38 -2.84 12.40
N SER A 61 -13.83 -3.60 13.32
CA SER A 61 -12.59 -3.22 14.00
C SER A 61 -11.43 -3.10 13.02
N ILE A 62 -10.55 -2.16 13.28
CA ILE A 62 -9.31 -2.00 12.53
C ILE A 62 -8.19 -2.61 13.35
N ILE A 63 -7.48 -3.55 12.76
CA ILE A 63 -6.29 -4.17 13.35
C ILE A 63 -5.07 -3.58 12.65
N VAL A 64 -4.06 -3.20 13.41
CA VAL A 64 -2.76 -2.78 12.91
C VAL A 64 -1.69 -3.66 13.51
N SER A 65 -0.79 -4.17 12.68
CA SER A 65 0.40 -4.88 13.09
C SER A 65 1.63 -4.13 12.61
N ALA A 66 2.70 -4.11 13.40
CA ALA A 66 3.94 -3.45 13.04
C ALA A 66 5.14 -4.10 13.72
N HIS A 67 6.33 -3.79 13.24
CA HIS A 67 7.59 -4.20 13.88
C HIS A 67 7.62 -3.90 15.36
N ALA A 68 8.12 -4.83 16.15
CA ALA A 68 8.38 -4.63 17.57
C ALA A 68 9.65 -3.81 17.87
N GLY A 69 10.47 -3.54 16.88
CA GLY A 69 11.73 -2.82 17.05
C GLY A 69 12.25 -2.19 15.76
N THR A 70 13.54 -2.27 15.55
CA THR A 70 14.20 -1.90 14.30
C THR A 70 14.96 -3.10 13.75
N THR A 71 15.06 -3.24 12.43
CA THR A 71 15.74 -4.37 11.79
C THR A 71 17.26 -4.23 11.73
N HIS A 72 17.89 -3.42 12.62
CA HIS A 72 19.32 -3.21 12.60
C HIS A 72 19.91 -2.91 13.96
N ILE A 73 21.23 -3.03 14.00
CA ILE A 73 22.05 -2.62 15.15
C ILE A 73 21.87 -1.13 15.38
N TYR A 74 21.24 -0.79 16.47
CA TYR A 74 21.01 0.57 16.90
C TYR A 74 21.77 0.85 18.18
N LYS A 75 22.50 1.97 18.19
CA LYS A 75 23.12 2.47 19.41
C LYS A 75 22.07 3.24 20.20
N ASP A 76 21.58 2.67 21.27
CA ASP A 76 20.69 3.37 22.19
C ASP A 76 21.45 4.54 22.85
N PRO A 77 21.07 5.80 22.61
CA PRO A 77 21.71 6.94 23.26
C PRO A 77 21.47 6.98 24.78
N GLN A 78 20.52 6.19 25.28
CA GLN A 78 20.27 6.03 26.73
C GLN A 78 21.03 4.86 27.33
N ALA A 79 21.64 3.99 26.53
CA ALA A 79 22.53 2.93 27.00
C ALA A 79 23.89 3.47 27.38
N ALA A 80 24.69 2.66 28.07
CA ALA A 80 26.05 2.99 28.38
C ALA A 80 26.85 3.41 27.14
N PRO A 81 27.76 4.40 27.22
CA PRO A 81 28.53 4.85 26.08
C PRO A 81 29.21 3.68 25.35
N GLY A 82 28.98 3.56 24.04
CA GLY A 82 29.56 2.48 23.22
C GLY A 82 28.76 1.19 23.17
N ALA A 83 27.71 1.03 23.97
CA ALA A 83 26.84 -0.15 23.88
C ALA A 83 25.96 -0.12 22.64
N TYR A 84 25.98 -1.20 21.91
CA TYR A 84 24.97 -1.51 20.87
C TYR A 84 23.98 -2.49 21.49
N ASP A 85 22.71 -2.12 21.49
CA ASP A 85 21.70 -2.95 22.11
C ASP A 85 20.70 -3.46 21.07
N PHE A 86 21.21 -4.36 20.22
CA PHE A 86 20.38 -5.09 19.29
C PHE A 86 19.24 -5.81 20.02
N LEU A 87 19.54 -6.52 21.09
CA LEU A 87 18.57 -7.35 21.80
C LEU A 87 17.58 -6.56 22.66
N ARG A 88 17.97 -5.41 23.22
CA ARG A 88 17.05 -4.57 24.00
C ARG A 88 16.21 -3.64 23.14
N SER A 89 16.68 -3.29 21.94
CA SER A 89 15.92 -2.50 20.98
C SER A 89 14.85 -3.33 20.26
N TYR A 90 14.95 -4.67 20.30
CA TYR A 90 14.01 -5.60 19.67
C TYR A 90 13.19 -6.33 20.74
N TYR A 91 11.92 -6.17 20.61
CA TYR A 91 10.94 -7.03 21.25
C TYR A 91 10.60 -8.13 20.26
N ASN A 92 11.36 -9.13 20.10
CA ASN A 92 11.35 -10.28 19.20
C ASN A 92 9.95 -10.78 18.78
N GLN A 93 9.08 -9.85 18.32
CA GLN A 93 7.73 -10.12 17.81
C GLN A 93 7.14 -8.86 17.19
N THR A 94 6.07 -9.00 16.42
CA THR A 94 5.26 -7.86 15.99
C THR A 94 4.37 -7.36 17.12
N LEU A 95 3.96 -6.11 17.02
CA LEU A 95 3.03 -5.46 17.95
C LEU A 95 1.70 -5.25 17.26
N ASN A 96 0.60 -5.59 17.94
CA ASN A 96 -0.74 -5.46 17.39
C ASN A 96 -1.58 -4.47 18.19
N TRP A 97 -2.39 -3.70 17.50
CA TRP A 97 -3.39 -2.79 18.07
C TRP A 97 -4.73 -2.99 17.41
N ARG A 98 -5.78 -2.85 18.18
CA ARG A 98 -7.17 -2.94 17.73
C ARG A 98 -7.93 -1.65 18.04
N SER A 99 -8.72 -1.16 17.07
CA SER A 99 -9.65 -0.03 17.24
C SER A 99 -11.06 -0.44 16.85
N THR A 100 -12.05 -0.19 17.72
CA THR A 100 -13.47 -0.44 17.48
C THR A 100 -14.25 0.81 17.11
N ASP A 101 -13.62 1.98 17.13
CA ASP A 101 -14.25 3.29 16.93
C ASP A 101 -13.77 4.02 15.65
N GLY A 102 -13.19 3.23 14.73
CA GLY A 102 -12.73 3.72 13.43
C GLY A 102 -11.43 4.51 13.49
N GLY A 103 -10.53 4.13 14.39
CA GLY A 103 -9.16 4.66 14.52
C GLY A 103 -9.05 5.87 15.45
N LYS A 104 -10.04 6.13 16.31
CA LYS A 104 -9.96 7.23 17.28
C LYS A 104 -9.20 6.83 18.54
N THR A 105 -9.47 5.60 19.04
CA THR A 105 -8.76 5.00 20.18
C THR A 105 -8.25 3.61 19.81
N TRP A 106 -7.18 3.20 20.47
CA TRP A 106 -6.47 1.96 20.19
C TRP A 106 -6.19 1.20 21.48
N THR A 107 -6.37 -0.11 21.41
CA THR A 107 -5.99 -1.05 22.47
C THR A 107 -4.85 -1.89 21.96
N TYR A 108 -3.75 -1.99 22.70
CA TYR A 108 -2.69 -2.94 22.43
C TYR A 108 -3.18 -4.35 22.69
N VAL A 109 -2.89 -5.28 21.76
CA VAL A 109 -3.28 -6.69 21.85
C VAL A 109 -2.03 -7.54 21.64
N GLY A 110 -1.68 -8.35 22.63
CA GLY A 110 -0.56 -9.29 22.52
C GLY A 110 -0.87 -10.47 21.58
N LEU A 111 0.17 -11.08 21.06
CA LEU A 111 0.09 -12.33 20.30
C LEU A 111 0.21 -13.55 21.23
N ALA A 112 -0.34 -14.71 20.80
CA ALA A 112 -0.18 -15.96 21.51
C ALA A 112 1.31 -16.36 21.59
N GLY A 113 1.72 -16.83 22.77
CA GLY A 113 3.12 -17.22 23.01
C GLY A 113 4.09 -16.07 23.09
N ALA A 114 3.63 -14.84 22.96
CA ALA A 114 4.46 -13.67 23.24
C ALA A 114 4.84 -13.65 24.72
N PRO A 115 6.15 -13.53 25.05
CA PRO A 115 6.57 -13.49 26.43
C PRO A 115 6.10 -12.23 27.13
N GLU A 116 5.66 -12.34 28.37
CA GLU A 116 5.41 -11.20 29.24
C GLU A 116 6.73 -10.63 29.77
N GLY A 117 6.86 -9.30 29.73
CA GLY A 117 8.03 -8.60 30.27
C GLY A 117 9.18 -8.42 29.26
N PRO A 118 10.43 -8.24 29.74
CA PRO A 118 11.58 -8.06 28.87
C PRO A 118 11.75 -9.27 27.94
N HIS A 119 11.83 -9.01 26.64
CA HIS A 119 11.87 -10.07 25.64
C HIS A 119 13.19 -10.82 25.66
N SER A 120 13.08 -12.15 25.54
CA SER A 120 14.23 -13.03 25.43
C SER A 120 14.72 -13.08 23.98
N PRO A 121 16.04 -13.27 23.75
CA PRO A 121 16.53 -13.54 22.41
C PRO A 121 15.98 -14.84 21.78
N THR A 122 15.28 -15.65 22.56
CA THR A 122 14.59 -16.86 22.07
C THR A 122 13.11 -16.64 21.73
N SER A 123 12.58 -15.43 21.91
CA SER A 123 11.21 -15.09 21.47
C SER A 123 11.14 -15.13 19.94
N THR A 124 9.98 -15.53 19.41
CA THR A 124 9.73 -15.60 17.97
C THR A 124 9.17 -14.29 17.46
N GLY A 125 9.54 -13.91 16.24
CA GLY A 125 8.97 -12.82 15.45
C GLY A 125 9.35 -11.42 15.94
N PHE A 126 9.92 -10.60 15.08
CA PHE A 126 10.22 -9.20 15.41
C PHE A 126 10.14 -8.27 14.21
N SER A 127 9.92 -8.80 13.01
CA SER A 127 9.99 -8.07 11.75
C SER A 127 8.96 -8.57 10.74
N ASP A 128 8.81 -7.83 9.67
CA ASP A 128 8.05 -8.15 8.46
C ASP A 128 6.62 -8.61 8.77
N PRO A 129 5.81 -7.80 9.45
CA PRO A 129 4.43 -8.17 9.74
C PRO A 129 3.58 -8.19 8.47
N ASP A 130 2.67 -9.16 8.37
CA ASP A 130 1.55 -9.07 7.45
C ASP A 130 0.27 -9.61 8.10
N LEU A 131 -0.86 -9.09 7.64
CA LEU A 131 -2.20 -9.43 8.14
C LEU A 131 -3.08 -9.88 6.99
N THR A 132 -3.87 -10.92 7.23
CA THR A 132 -4.90 -11.38 6.29
C THR A 132 -6.13 -11.89 7.02
N MET A 133 -7.20 -12.12 6.29
CA MET A 133 -8.44 -12.72 6.78
C MET A 133 -8.90 -13.77 5.76
N ASP A 134 -9.36 -14.91 6.25
CA ASP A 134 -9.97 -15.94 5.41
C ASP A 134 -11.49 -15.66 5.17
N ALA A 135 -12.12 -16.51 4.37
CA ALA A 135 -13.55 -16.39 4.07
C ALA A 135 -14.47 -16.68 5.28
N GLY A 136 -13.97 -17.32 6.32
CA GLY A 136 -14.65 -17.55 7.59
C GLY A 136 -14.59 -16.34 8.53
N GLY A 137 -13.66 -15.42 8.28
CA GLY A 137 -13.41 -14.23 9.10
C GLY A 137 -12.30 -14.41 10.12
N ASN A 138 -11.61 -15.54 10.10
CA ASN A 138 -10.44 -15.73 10.94
C ASN A 138 -9.31 -14.82 10.43
N LEU A 139 -8.66 -14.12 11.35
CA LEU A 139 -7.50 -13.29 11.04
C LEU A 139 -6.22 -14.06 11.24
N TYR A 140 -5.23 -13.77 10.41
CA TYR A 140 -3.89 -14.31 10.53
C TYR A 140 -2.86 -13.20 10.52
N ASN A 141 -1.86 -13.32 11.41
CA ASN A 141 -0.68 -12.47 11.47
C ASN A 141 0.54 -13.33 11.18
N VAL A 142 1.45 -12.82 10.37
CA VAL A 142 2.77 -13.44 10.16
C VAL A 142 3.85 -12.51 10.65
N GLU A 143 4.94 -13.10 11.12
CA GLU A 143 6.13 -12.38 11.57
C GLU A 143 7.37 -13.25 11.45
N ILE A 144 8.55 -12.65 11.50
CA ILE A 144 9.81 -13.39 11.52
C ILE A 144 10.61 -13.11 12.79
N ASP A 145 11.29 -14.14 13.28
CA ASP A 145 12.52 -13.98 14.04
C ASP A 145 13.73 -14.11 13.08
N LEU A 146 14.93 -14.17 13.57
CA LEU A 146 16.14 -14.22 12.72
C LEU A 146 16.20 -15.43 11.76
N ALA A 147 15.38 -16.46 11.94
CA ALA A 147 15.47 -17.71 11.19
C ALA A 147 14.10 -18.32 10.85
N ASN A 148 13.11 -18.10 11.69
CA ASN A 148 11.81 -18.76 11.59
C ASN A 148 10.72 -17.75 11.23
N VAL A 149 9.74 -18.25 10.49
CA VAL A 149 8.49 -17.55 10.20
C VAL A 149 7.42 -18.11 11.12
N ALA A 150 6.79 -17.24 11.91
CA ALA A 150 5.67 -17.60 12.78
C ALA A 150 4.35 -17.11 12.20
N VAL A 151 3.28 -17.87 12.38
CA VAL A 151 1.91 -17.50 12.02
C VAL A 151 1.02 -17.61 13.24
N PHE A 152 0.23 -16.56 13.49
CA PHE A 152 -0.76 -16.49 14.57
C PHE A 152 -2.15 -16.36 13.99
N GLY A 153 -3.14 -16.97 14.63
CA GLY A 153 -4.54 -16.93 14.23
C GLY A 153 -5.44 -16.31 15.30
N SER A 154 -6.42 -15.54 14.86
CA SER A 154 -7.47 -14.94 15.71
C SER A 154 -8.84 -15.27 15.13
N PRO A 155 -9.72 -15.98 15.87
CA PRO A 155 -11.09 -16.28 15.46
C PRO A 155 -12.11 -15.22 15.92
N ASP A 156 -11.69 -14.16 16.60
CA ASP A 156 -12.51 -13.23 17.33
C ASP A 156 -12.27 -11.76 16.95
N ASP A 157 -12.10 -11.50 15.65
CA ASP A 157 -11.89 -10.14 15.11
C ASP A 157 -10.67 -9.43 15.72
N GLY A 158 -9.59 -10.17 16.05
CA GLY A 158 -8.35 -9.63 16.57
C GLY A 158 -8.39 -9.22 18.04
N GLN A 159 -9.36 -9.70 18.82
CA GLN A 159 -9.42 -9.47 20.26
C GLN A 159 -8.41 -10.31 21.01
N SER A 160 -8.20 -11.55 20.54
CA SER A 160 -7.15 -12.45 21.02
C SER A 160 -6.52 -13.22 19.87
N TRP A 161 -5.33 -13.77 20.09
CA TRP A 161 -4.56 -14.53 19.12
C TRP A 161 -4.15 -15.89 19.72
N PRO A 162 -5.13 -16.81 19.95
CA PRO A 162 -4.90 -18.06 20.65
C PRO A 162 -4.15 -19.11 19.83
N THR A 163 -4.24 -19.04 18.49
CA THR A 163 -3.53 -20.00 17.63
C THR A 163 -2.13 -19.48 17.34
N ALA A 164 -1.13 -20.33 17.48
CA ALA A 164 0.25 -20.02 17.19
C ALA A 164 0.97 -21.18 16.54
N ASN A 165 1.61 -20.94 15.41
CA ASN A 165 2.62 -21.81 14.81
C ASN A 165 3.94 -21.03 14.76
N PRO A 166 4.85 -21.22 15.73
CA PRO A 166 6.09 -20.44 15.81
C PRO A 166 7.15 -20.85 14.78
N ILE A 167 6.94 -21.95 14.06
CA ILE A 167 7.87 -22.50 13.05
C ILE A 167 7.07 -22.96 11.84
N ALA A 168 6.28 -22.05 11.27
CA ALA A 168 5.47 -22.34 10.08
C ALA A 168 6.35 -22.54 8.83
N ALA A 169 7.45 -21.79 8.73
CA ALA A 169 8.45 -21.88 7.68
C ALA A 169 9.79 -21.32 8.19
N SER A 170 10.80 -21.25 7.33
CA SER A 170 12.03 -20.48 7.59
C SER A 170 12.37 -19.61 6.39
N GLY A 171 12.91 -18.43 6.69
CA GLY A 171 13.30 -17.47 5.67
C GLY A 171 12.91 -16.05 6.02
N ASP A 172 12.96 -15.18 5.02
CA ASP A 172 12.80 -13.73 5.11
C ASP A 172 11.66 -13.23 4.23
N ARG A 173 11.07 -12.10 4.59
CA ARG A 173 9.98 -11.41 3.88
C ARG A 173 8.75 -12.30 3.68
N PRO A 174 8.12 -12.72 4.78
CA PRO A 174 6.91 -13.54 4.73
C PRO A 174 5.67 -12.68 4.44
N TRP A 175 4.70 -13.29 3.75
CA TRP A 175 3.39 -12.70 3.48
C TRP A 175 2.32 -13.75 3.66
N VAL A 176 1.14 -13.36 4.13
CA VAL A 176 0.00 -14.27 4.30
C VAL A 176 -1.19 -13.85 3.46
N THR A 177 -1.93 -14.83 2.95
CA THR A 177 -3.15 -14.61 2.17
C THR A 177 -4.20 -15.61 2.59
N GLY A 178 -5.26 -15.16 3.27
CA GLY A 178 -6.43 -15.96 3.61
C GLY A 178 -7.26 -16.26 2.35
N ALA A 179 -7.78 -17.47 2.26
CA ALA A 179 -8.60 -17.92 1.13
C ALA A 179 -9.95 -18.45 1.62
N GLU A 180 -10.27 -19.74 1.44
CA GLU A 180 -11.48 -20.35 2.00
C GLU A 180 -11.40 -20.38 3.56
N GLU A 181 -12.49 -20.70 4.22
CA GLU A 181 -12.53 -20.80 5.69
C GLU A 181 -11.47 -21.76 6.21
N ASN A 182 -10.67 -21.33 7.20
CA ASN A 182 -9.51 -22.02 7.77
C ASN A 182 -8.36 -22.26 6.77
N GLU A 183 -8.39 -21.62 5.60
CA GLU A 183 -7.33 -21.73 4.60
C GLU A 183 -6.49 -20.48 4.55
N VAL A 184 -5.17 -20.66 4.65
CA VAL A 184 -4.20 -19.57 4.53
C VAL A 184 -2.97 -20.02 3.76
N PHE A 185 -2.55 -19.19 2.80
CA PHE A 185 -1.27 -19.31 2.11
C PHE A 185 -0.23 -18.48 2.83
N LEU A 186 0.93 -19.05 3.04
CA LEU A 186 2.13 -18.38 3.53
C LEU A 186 3.16 -18.36 2.40
N TYR A 187 3.54 -17.19 2.00
CA TYR A 187 4.60 -16.96 1.05
C TYR A 187 5.85 -16.43 1.76
N VAL A 188 6.99 -17.05 1.55
CA VAL A 188 8.31 -16.60 2.01
C VAL A 188 9.14 -16.25 0.78
N ASN A 189 9.67 -15.03 0.72
CA ASN A 189 10.38 -14.55 -0.47
C ASN A 189 11.83 -15.03 -0.54
N LEU A 190 12.49 -15.20 0.61
CA LEU A 190 13.89 -15.62 0.68
C LEU A 190 14.08 -16.79 1.68
N PRO A 191 14.24 -18.06 1.21
CA PRO A 191 14.11 -18.51 -0.19
C PRO A 191 12.66 -18.50 -0.66
N LYS A 192 12.42 -18.43 -1.98
CA LYS A 192 11.06 -18.48 -2.52
C LYS A 192 10.38 -19.78 -2.16
N GLN A 193 9.34 -19.70 -1.33
CA GLN A 193 8.55 -20.85 -0.86
C GLN A 193 7.10 -20.42 -0.72
N LEU A 194 6.19 -21.22 -1.27
CA LEU A 194 4.75 -21.09 -1.06
C LEU A 194 4.26 -22.27 -0.24
N TRP A 195 3.66 -21.97 0.88
CA TRP A 195 3.09 -22.94 1.81
C TRP A 195 1.58 -22.75 1.90
N ARG A 196 0.84 -23.79 2.26
CA ARG A 196 -0.61 -23.76 2.45
C ARG A 196 -0.99 -24.47 3.73
N SER A 197 -1.87 -23.86 4.50
CA SER A 197 -2.60 -24.44 5.61
C SER A 197 -4.08 -24.55 5.26
N THR A 198 -4.74 -25.61 5.74
CA THR A 198 -6.19 -25.81 5.65
C THR A 198 -6.82 -26.10 7.01
N ASP A 199 -6.09 -25.81 8.08
CA ASP A 199 -6.47 -26.04 9.47
C ASP A 199 -6.31 -24.78 10.34
N GLY A 200 -6.48 -23.60 9.74
CA GLY A 200 -6.43 -22.33 10.47
C GLY A 200 -5.02 -21.90 10.86
N GLY A 201 -3.99 -22.29 10.11
CA GLY A 201 -2.59 -21.89 10.35
C GLY A 201 -1.86 -22.77 11.35
N LEU A 202 -2.46 -23.89 11.82
CA LEU A 202 -1.82 -24.80 12.74
C LEU A 202 -0.71 -25.62 12.08
N THR A 203 -0.94 -26.09 10.85
CA THR A 203 0.08 -26.81 10.07
C THR A 203 0.16 -26.27 8.66
N PHE A 204 1.35 -26.34 8.06
CA PHE A 204 1.61 -25.91 6.69
C PHE A 204 2.25 -26.99 5.86
N SER A 205 1.79 -27.13 4.62
CA SER A 205 2.37 -28.01 3.61
C SER A 205 2.98 -27.17 2.49
N LEU A 206 4.19 -27.54 2.04
CA LEU A 206 4.88 -26.87 0.95
C LEU A 206 4.13 -27.11 -0.37
N VAL A 207 3.74 -26.03 -1.06
CA VAL A 207 3.08 -26.10 -2.37
C VAL A 207 4.10 -25.98 -3.50
N SER A 208 5.02 -25.00 -3.42
CA SER A 208 5.98 -24.72 -4.47
C SER A 208 7.23 -24.01 -3.95
N THR A 209 8.37 -24.30 -4.57
CA THR A 209 9.65 -23.57 -4.38
C THR A 209 10.05 -22.80 -5.63
N SER A 210 9.20 -22.75 -6.65
CA SER A 210 9.48 -22.10 -7.93
C SER A 210 8.22 -21.40 -8.44
N PHE A 211 8.11 -20.13 -8.14
CA PHE A 211 7.00 -19.28 -8.62
C PHE A 211 7.46 -17.82 -8.74
N PRO A 212 6.77 -17.01 -9.58
CA PRO A 212 7.30 -15.73 -10.02
C PRO A 212 7.00 -14.55 -9.08
N ALA A 213 6.08 -14.69 -8.11
CA ALA A 213 5.72 -13.60 -7.21
C ALA A 213 6.89 -13.18 -6.30
N ASP A 214 6.88 -11.94 -5.84
CA ASP A 214 7.93 -11.38 -4.97
C ASP A 214 7.39 -10.61 -3.75
N SER A 215 6.08 -10.58 -3.55
CA SER A 215 5.44 -10.03 -2.36
C SER A 215 4.04 -10.62 -2.14
N LYS A 216 3.21 -9.96 -1.35
CA LYS A 216 1.88 -10.41 -0.93
C LYS A 216 1.02 -10.90 -2.09
N LEU A 217 0.57 -12.15 -2.00
CA LEU A 217 -0.40 -12.72 -2.92
C LEU A 217 -1.80 -12.18 -2.63
N LEU A 218 -2.66 -12.23 -3.65
CA LEU A 218 -4.09 -11.97 -3.53
C LEU A 218 -4.87 -13.19 -4.00
N VAL A 219 -6.02 -13.48 -3.40
CA VAL A 219 -6.97 -14.41 -4.01
C VAL A 219 -7.54 -13.80 -5.28
N ASP A 220 -7.63 -14.58 -6.34
CA ASP A 220 -8.19 -14.14 -7.61
C ASP A 220 -9.71 -13.95 -7.52
N PRO A 221 -10.24 -12.72 -7.64
CA PRO A 221 -11.67 -12.48 -7.58
C PRO A 221 -12.50 -13.21 -8.65
N LEU A 222 -11.87 -13.65 -9.72
CA LEU A 222 -12.54 -14.43 -10.77
C LEU A 222 -12.46 -15.95 -10.57
N ASN A 223 -11.63 -16.40 -9.64
CA ASN A 223 -11.49 -17.81 -9.25
C ASN A 223 -11.19 -17.92 -7.74
N PRO A 224 -12.13 -17.50 -6.87
CA PRO A 224 -11.84 -17.29 -5.44
C PRO A 224 -11.50 -18.58 -4.68
N LYS A 225 -11.84 -19.76 -5.22
CA LYS A 225 -11.56 -21.04 -4.56
C LYS A 225 -10.14 -21.56 -4.76
N LYS A 226 -9.51 -21.23 -5.89
CA LYS A 226 -8.22 -21.81 -6.29
C LYS A 226 -7.26 -20.81 -6.92
N GLY A 227 -7.76 -19.65 -7.27
CA GLY A 227 -6.99 -18.66 -8.01
C GLY A 227 -6.16 -17.79 -7.09
N LEU A 228 -4.89 -17.58 -7.45
CA LEU A 228 -4.01 -16.64 -6.80
C LEU A 228 -3.46 -15.64 -7.81
N LEU A 229 -3.24 -14.41 -7.36
CA LEU A 229 -2.56 -13.36 -8.10
C LEU A 229 -1.29 -12.99 -7.32
N GLY A 230 -0.15 -13.00 -7.98
CA GLY A 230 1.13 -12.63 -7.38
C GLY A 230 1.75 -11.44 -8.10
N PRO A 231 2.28 -10.44 -7.38
CA PRO A 231 3.01 -9.34 -8.01
C PRO A 231 4.36 -9.83 -8.54
N LEU A 232 4.73 -9.36 -9.73
CA LEU A 232 6.07 -9.56 -10.28
C LEU A 232 7.02 -8.45 -9.82
N GLY A 233 8.25 -8.78 -9.44
CA GLY A 233 9.26 -7.82 -9.01
C GLY A 233 9.59 -6.74 -10.05
N SER A 234 9.54 -7.11 -11.33
CA SER A 234 9.68 -6.16 -12.44
C SER A 234 8.42 -5.33 -12.73
N GLY A 235 7.37 -5.51 -11.93
CA GLY A 235 6.03 -4.97 -12.18
C GLY A 235 5.17 -5.88 -13.04
N GLY A 236 3.89 -6.01 -12.67
CA GLY A 236 2.95 -6.87 -13.36
C GLY A 236 2.31 -7.91 -12.44
N VAL A 237 1.66 -8.92 -13.02
CA VAL A 237 0.97 -9.96 -12.29
C VAL A 237 1.29 -11.34 -12.83
N ALA A 238 1.54 -12.28 -11.92
CA ALA A 238 1.48 -13.70 -12.16
C ALA A 238 0.11 -14.25 -11.72
N ILE A 239 -0.47 -15.15 -12.48
CA ILE A 239 -1.79 -15.73 -12.23
C ILE A 239 -1.66 -17.24 -12.09
N SER A 240 -2.12 -17.77 -10.97
CA SER A 240 -2.28 -19.20 -10.74
C SER A 240 -3.76 -19.56 -10.73
N PRO A 241 -4.20 -20.60 -11.43
CA PRO A 241 -5.58 -21.10 -11.39
C PRO A 241 -5.82 -22.25 -10.39
N ASP A 242 -4.77 -22.73 -9.71
CA ASP A 242 -4.68 -24.04 -9.08
C ASP A 242 -3.91 -24.04 -7.74
N ASP A 243 -4.27 -23.10 -6.85
CA ASP A 243 -3.70 -22.98 -5.49
C ASP A 243 -2.17 -22.76 -5.47
N GLY A 244 -1.64 -22.12 -6.50
CA GLY A 244 -0.20 -21.79 -6.59
C GLY A 244 0.68 -22.91 -7.16
N GLN A 245 0.09 -23.98 -7.72
CA GLN A 245 0.86 -25.08 -8.31
C GLN A 245 1.45 -24.68 -9.67
N THR A 246 0.68 -23.97 -10.51
CA THR A 246 1.16 -23.46 -11.79
C THR A 246 0.92 -21.95 -11.89
N TRP A 247 1.78 -21.28 -12.63
CA TRP A 247 1.75 -19.81 -12.78
C TRP A 247 1.93 -19.37 -14.22
N LYS A 248 1.29 -18.26 -14.57
CA LYS A 248 1.49 -17.58 -15.83
C LYS A 248 1.73 -16.09 -15.62
N ASP A 249 2.85 -15.60 -16.15
CA ASP A 249 3.32 -14.24 -15.99
C ASP A 249 2.75 -13.30 -17.04
N TYR A 250 2.43 -12.10 -16.59
CA TYR A 250 1.99 -10.98 -17.40
C TYR A 250 2.73 -9.71 -16.94
N PRO A 251 3.95 -9.46 -17.45
CA PRO A 251 4.74 -8.27 -17.12
C PRO A 251 4.00 -7.00 -17.53
N ALA A 252 4.05 -5.96 -16.69
CA ALA A 252 3.46 -4.66 -16.95
C ALA A 252 4.52 -3.66 -17.42
N PRO A 253 4.22 -2.78 -18.38
CA PRO A 253 5.08 -1.67 -18.72
C PRO A 253 4.92 -0.55 -17.67
N LEU A 254 5.63 -0.64 -16.55
CA LEU A 254 5.56 0.32 -15.45
C LEU A 254 6.78 1.26 -15.38
N GLY A 255 7.87 0.93 -16.09
CA GLY A 255 9.15 1.62 -15.98
C GLY A 255 10.03 1.07 -14.85
N ASP A 256 11.14 1.74 -14.61
CA ASP A 256 12.09 1.35 -13.58
C ASP A 256 11.48 1.50 -12.18
N SER A 257 11.87 0.61 -11.28
CA SER A 257 11.40 0.57 -9.89
C SER A 257 12.60 0.54 -8.95
N THR A 258 12.50 1.30 -7.86
CA THR A 258 13.46 1.28 -6.74
C THR A 258 12.88 0.62 -5.50
N GLN A 259 11.69 0.04 -5.60
CA GLN A 259 11.01 -0.63 -4.50
C GLN A 259 11.46 -2.07 -4.32
N PHE A 260 11.36 -2.58 -3.10
CA PHE A 260 11.70 -3.97 -2.76
C PHE A 260 10.60 -4.96 -3.15
N PHE A 261 9.36 -4.50 -3.25
CA PHE A 261 8.18 -5.36 -3.40
C PHE A 261 7.30 -4.88 -4.55
N GLY A 262 6.85 -5.79 -5.40
CA GLY A 262 5.82 -5.51 -6.38
C GLY A 262 4.50 -5.15 -5.68
N ALA A 263 3.78 -4.17 -6.22
CA ALA A 263 2.52 -3.71 -5.66
C ALA A 263 1.38 -3.90 -6.67
N ILE A 264 0.47 -4.84 -6.37
CA ILE A 264 -0.74 -5.09 -7.17
C ILE A 264 -2.00 -5.03 -6.30
N ALA A 265 -3.12 -4.74 -6.95
CA ALA A 265 -4.46 -4.88 -6.38
C ALA A 265 -5.44 -5.43 -7.43
N ALA A 266 -6.50 -6.07 -6.96
CA ALA A 266 -7.59 -6.50 -7.83
C ALA A 266 -8.91 -5.90 -7.34
N ASP A 267 -9.74 -5.38 -8.25
CA ASP A 267 -11.07 -4.92 -7.88
C ASP A 267 -12.11 -6.06 -7.92
N ARG A 268 -13.31 -5.79 -7.42
CA ARG A 268 -14.39 -6.79 -7.37
C ARG A 268 -14.86 -7.31 -8.75
N ARG A 269 -14.46 -6.67 -9.84
CA ARG A 269 -14.73 -7.12 -11.22
C ARG A 269 -13.57 -7.91 -11.82
N GLY A 270 -12.49 -8.04 -11.09
CA GLY A 270 -11.31 -8.80 -11.50
C GLY A 270 -10.32 -8.03 -12.37
N TRP A 271 -10.47 -6.72 -12.54
CA TRP A 271 -9.38 -5.91 -13.06
C TRP A 271 -8.20 -5.94 -12.10
N VAL A 272 -7.00 -6.09 -12.62
CA VAL A 272 -5.78 -6.04 -11.83
C VAL A 272 -5.05 -4.73 -12.11
N TYR A 273 -4.52 -4.14 -11.07
CA TYR A 273 -3.81 -2.87 -11.08
C TYR A 273 -2.42 -3.07 -10.51
N ALA A 274 -1.45 -2.36 -11.04
CA ALA A 274 -0.09 -2.35 -10.53
C ALA A 274 0.42 -0.92 -10.41
N ALA A 275 1.26 -0.67 -9.43
CA ALA A 275 1.90 0.62 -9.21
C ALA A 275 3.39 0.43 -8.92
N ASN A 276 4.20 1.39 -9.41
CA ASN A 276 5.62 1.50 -9.09
C ASN A 276 5.92 2.91 -8.59
N ALA A 277 6.97 3.03 -7.81
CA ALA A 277 7.61 4.30 -7.48
C ALA A 277 9.10 4.21 -7.84
N GLY A 278 9.66 5.28 -8.32
CA GLY A 278 11.05 5.36 -8.74
C GLY A 278 11.70 6.68 -8.35
N GLY A 279 13.01 6.78 -8.58
CA GLY A 279 13.78 8.00 -8.37
C GLY A 279 14.55 8.07 -7.06
N TYR A 280 14.15 7.38 -6.00
CA TYR A 280 14.88 7.35 -4.74
C TYR A 280 15.95 6.26 -4.75
N SER A 281 17.22 6.64 -4.58
CA SER A 281 18.36 5.72 -4.57
C SER A 281 19.00 5.53 -3.19
N GLY A 282 18.51 6.21 -2.16
CA GLY A 282 19.15 6.25 -0.86
C GLY A 282 20.38 7.19 -0.79
N SER A 283 20.81 7.78 -1.91
CA SER A 283 21.90 8.76 -1.96
C SER A 283 21.37 10.17 -2.17
N SER A 284 22.11 11.18 -1.67
CA SER A 284 21.75 12.60 -1.84
C SER A 284 22.05 13.18 -3.21
N ASP A 285 22.70 12.41 -4.07
CA ASP A 285 23.32 12.91 -5.30
C ASP A 285 22.50 12.61 -6.55
N VAL A 286 21.30 12.05 -6.40
CA VAL A 286 20.41 11.78 -7.52
C VAL A 286 19.42 12.94 -7.67
N GLU A 287 19.34 13.48 -8.87
CA GLU A 287 18.31 14.45 -9.22
C GLU A 287 16.94 13.89 -8.84
N PRO A 288 16.12 14.66 -8.09
CA PRO A 288 14.83 14.20 -7.59
C PRO A 288 13.83 14.05 -8.74
N ASN A 289 13.78 12.86 -9.32
CA ASN A 289 12.90 12.49 -10.44
C ASN A 289 11.90 11.40 -10.06
N GLY A 290 11.50 11.36 -8.79
CA GLY A 290 10.57 10.38 -8.28
C GLY A 290 9.23 10.41 -9.02
N GLU A 291 8.96 9.33 -9.74
CA GLU A 291 7.70 9.13 -10.43
C GLU A 291 6.92 8.01 -9.77
N VAL A 292 5.61 8.17 -9.67
CA VAL A 292 4.70 7.08 -9.37
C VAL A 292 3.95 6.73 -10.65
N THR A 293 4.11 5.49 -11.07
CA THR A 293 3.46 4.97 -12.28
C THR A 293 2.39 3.95 -11.90
N PHE A 294 1.39 3.85 -12.74
CA PHE A 294 0.23 3.00 -12.56
C PHE A 294 -0.13 2.34 -13.88
N ASN A 295 -0.58 1.09 -13.84
CA ASN A 295 -1.12 0.41 -15.02
C ASN A 295 -2.28 -0.51 -14.62
N TYR A 296 -3.09 -0.91 -15.59
CA TYR A 296 -4.22 -1.80 -15.39
C TYR A 296 -4.23 -2.95 -16.40
N PHE A 297 -4.60 -4.13 -15.93
CA PHE A 297 -4.62 -5.37 -16.67
C PHE A 297 -6.05 -5.82 -16.96
N ASN A 298 -6.35 -6.00 -18.24
CA ASN A 298 -7.63 -6.55 -18.67
C ASN A 298 -7.57 -8.09 -18.68
N ARG A 299 -8.32 -8.72 -17.79
CA ARG A 299 -8.36 -10.18 -17.61
C ARG A 299 -8.96 -10.92 -18.81
N GLN A 300 -9.84 -10.30 -19.60
CA GLN A 300 -10.44 -10.91 -20.79
C GLN A 300 -9.45 -10.96 -21.94
N THR A 301 -8.79 -9.83 -22.21
CA THR A 301 -7.80 -9.74 -23.28
C THR A 301 -6.41 -10.22 -22.86
N LYS A 302 -6.17 -10.42 -21.57
CA LYS A 302 -4.89 -10.79 -20.95
C LYS A 302 -3.78 -9.80 -21.32
N ARG A 303 -4.09 -8.50 -21.29
CA ARG A 303 -3.18 -7.42 -21.66
C ARG A 303 -3.23 -6.27 -20.68
N TRP A 304 -2.07 -5.73 -20.40
CA TRP A 304 -1.90 -4.43 -19.75
C TRP A 304 -2.23 -3.30 -20.75
N ALA A 305 -2.57 -2.11 -20.25
CA ALA A 305 -2.56 -0.91 -21.07
C ALA A 305 -1.15 -0.69 -21.67
N LYS A 306 -1.11 -0.17 -22.92
CA LYS A 306 0.13 -0.09 -23.70
C LYS A 306 1.24 0.75 -23.05
N ALA A 307 0.86 1.76 -22.28
CA ALA A 307 1.78 2.65 -21.59
C ALA A 307 1.33 2.85 -20.13
N PRO A 308 2.27 3.07 -19.21
CA PRO A 308 1.94 3.41 -17.84
C PRO A 308 1.30 4.81 -17.77
N ILE A 309 0.49 5.00 -16.76
CA ILE A 309 -0.10 6.28 -16.41
C ILE A 309 0.75 6.87 -15.29
N ARG A 310 1.28 8.07 -15.51
CA ARG A 310 1.97 8.82 -14.46
C ARG A 310 0.95 9.41 -13.52
N ILE A 311 1.05 9.09 -12.24
CA ILE A 311 0.27 9.75 -11.19
C ILE A 311 0.88 11.13 -10.98
N PRO A 312 0.08 12.22 -10.97
CA PRO A 312 0.60 13.56 -10.73
C PRO A 312 1.21 13.66 -9.32
N THR A 313 2.53 13.72 -9.22
CA THR A 313 3.29 13.85 -7.97
C THR A 313 3.94 15.22 -7.87
N PRO A 314 4.20 15.76 -6.66
CA PRO A 314 5.13 16.86 -6.49
C PRO A 314 6.51 16.50 -7.04
N LYS A 315 7.30 17.51 -7.41
CA LYS A 315 8.74 17.29 -7.69
C LYS A 315 9.42 16.82 -6.41
N GLY A 316 10.21 15.76 -6.50
CA GLY A 316 10.89 15.12 -5.40
C GLY A 316 10.96 13.60 -5.62
N ASP A 317 11.43 12.86 -4.64
CA ASP A 317 11.55 11.40 -4.70
C ASP A 317 10.27 10.72 -4.25
N ALA A 318 9.96 9.58 -4.86
CA ALA A 318 8.87 8.69 -4.47
C ALA A 318 9.39 7.32 -4.06
N LEU A 319 8.83 6.75 -3.00
CA LEU A 319 9.33 5.53 -2.38
C LEU A 319 8.20 4.65 -1.85
N TRP A 320 8.34 3.34 -1.99
CA TRP A 320 7.49 2.29 -1.42
C TRP A 320 6.00 2.47 -1.69
N PRO A 321 5.56 2.30 -2.93
CA PRO A 321 4.15 2.38 -3.25
C PRO A 321 3.42 1.16 -2.69
N TRP A 322 2.22 1.39 -2.18
CA TRP A 322 1.25 0.35 -1.87
C TRP A 322 -0.06 0.65 -2.56
N ILE A 323 -0.75 -0.38 -3.03
CA ILE A 323 -1.96 -0.21 -3.84
C ILE A 323 -3.09 -1.06 -3.29
N ILE A 324 -4.31 -0.54 -3.35
CA ILE A 324 -5.52 -1.24 -2.97
C ILE A 324 -6.65 -0.92 -3.95
N ALA A 325 -7.54 -1.88 -4.19
CA ALA A 325 -8.72 -1.70 -5.03
C ALA A 325 -9.99 -2.09 -4.26
N GLY A 326 -11.08 -1.44 -4.59
CA GLY A 326 -12.41 -1.68 -4.02
C GLY A 326 -13.42 -2.12 -5.07
N ASP A 327 -14.51 -1.36 -5.23
CA ASP A 327 -15.47 -1.58 -6.31
C ASP A 327 -14.84 -1.26 -7.67
N ASP A 328 -15.52 -1.66 -8.75
CA ASP A 328 -15.11 -1.53 -10.14
C ASP A 328 -14.41 -0.19 -10.45
N GLY A 329 -13.14 -0.25 -10.83
CA GLY A 329 -12.32 0.90 -11.17
C GLY A 329 -11.92 1.82 -10.00
N ARG A 330 -12.24 1.48 -8.74
CA ARG A 330 -11.87 2.28 -7.56
C ARG A 330 -10.56 1.79 -6.98
N VAL A 331 -9.53 2.63 -7.12
CA VAL A 331 -8.16 2.26 -6.77
C VAL A 331 -7.49 3.40 -6.00
N ALA A 332 -6.74 3.06 -4.98
CA ALA A 332 -5.90 3.98 -4.24
C ALA A 332 -4.45 3.49 -4.22
N VAL A 333 -3.51 4.43 -4.32
CA VAL A 333 -2.08 4.18 -4.21
C VAL A 333 -1.52 5.11 -3.14
N THR A 334 -0.71 4.59 -2.22
CA THR A 334 0.04 5.39 -1.25
C THR A 334 1.53 5.24 -1.47
N TRP A 335 2.33 6.25 -1.12
CA TRP A 335 3.80 6.23 -1.19
C TRP A 335 4.38 7.29 -0.27
N TYR A 336 5.67 7.16 0.06
CA TYR A 336 6.42 8.26 0.66
C TYR A 336 6.92 9.20 -0.43
N GLN A 337 6.82 10.50 -0.18
CA GLN A 337 7.17 11.57 -1.11
C GLN A 337 8.00 12.64 -0.43
N THR A 338 9.12 13.04 -1.04
CA THR A 338 9.81 14.27 -0.70
C THR A 338 9.31 15.44 -1.55
N HIS A 339 9.78 16.64 -1.27
CA HIS A 339 9.51 17.84 -2.09
C HIS A 339 10.82 18.46 -2.53
N ALA A 340 10.85 19.05 -3.72
CA ALA A 340 12.01 19.81 -4.19
C ALA A 340 12.40 20.91 -3.17
N GLY A 341 13.69 20.96 -2.81
CA GLY A 341 14.21 21.79 -1.74
C GLY A 341 13.95 21.32 -0.32
N LYS A 342 13.41 20.10 -0.14
CA LYS A 342 13.17 19.41 1.13
C LYS A 342 13.33 17.90 0.94
N GLU A 343 14.40 17.49 0.30
CA GLU A 343 14.68 16.12 -0.12
C GLU A 343 14.92 15.18 1.07
N ASP A 344 15.20 15.74 2.24
CA ASP A 344 15.34 15.03 3.51
C ASP A 344 14.03 14.84 4.28
N LYS A 345 12.88 15.33 3.78
CA LYS A 345 11.59 15.30 4.49
C LYS A 345 10.56 14.49 3.72
N PHE A 346 10.15 13.38 4.32
CA PHE A 346 9.19 12.46 3.73
C PHE A 346 7.78 12.67 4.29
N TYR A 347 6.82 12.65 3.40
CA TYR A 347 5.39 12.78 3.65
C TYR A 347 4.68 11.53 3.13
N ALA A 348 3.60 11.10 3.76
CA ALA A 348 2.71 10.08 3.20
C ALA A 348 1.74 10.72 2.21
N TYR A 349 1.74 10.26 0.98
CA TYR A 349 0.84 10.69 -0.09
C TYR A 349 -0.14 9.59 -0.45
N VAL A 350 -1.31 9.99 -0.93
CA VAL A 350 -2.33 9.08 -1.48
C VAL A 350 -2.84 9.64 -2.80
N ALA A 351 -2.86 8.80 -3.82
CA ALA A 351 -3.59 9.01 -5.05
C ALA A 351 -4.82 8.11 -5.08
N TYR A 352 -5.91 8.60 -5.68
CA TYR A 352 -7.16 7.87 -5.78
C TYR A 352 -7.83 8.10 -7.12
N THR A 353 -8.39 7.03 -7.70
CA THR A 353 -9.22 7.07 -8.92
C THR A 353 -10.52 6.30 -8.78
N THR A 354 -11.53 6.69 -9.52
CA THR A 354 -12.83 5.99 -9.64
C THR A 354 -13.02 5.33 -11.01
N ASN A 355 -12.02 5.43 -11.89
CA ASN A 355 -12.01 4.83 -13.23
C ASN A 355 -10.66 4.20 -13.56
N GLY A 356 -10.13 3.37 -12.68
CA GLY A 356 -8.80 2.77 -12.74
C GLY A 356 -8.45 2.01 -14.02
N HIS A 357 -9.42 1.54 -14.78
CA HIS A 357 -9.23 0.93 -16.10
C HIS A 357 -9.69 1.84 -17.26
N GLY A 358 -9.93 3.12 -16.98
CA GLY A 358 -10.53 4.07 -17.92
C GLY A 358 -12.03 3.85 -18.12
N SER A 359 -12.67 4.75 -18.82
CA SER A 359 -14.10 4.68 -19.11
C SER A 359 -14.42 5.26 -20.48
N THR A 360 -15.42 4.71 -21.16
CA THR A 360 -15.96 5.31 -22.39
C THR A 360 -17.13 6.21 -22.02
N VAL A 361 -17.00 7.50 -22.27
CA VAL A 361 -18.02 8.52 -21.98
C VAL A 361 -18.67 9.02 -23.26
N ARG A 362 -19.94 9.46 -23.16
CA ARG A 362 -20.63 10.16 -24.25
C ARG A 362 -20.43 11.66 -24.07
N CYS A 363 -19.89 12.32 -25.10
CA CYS A 363 -19.67 13.77 -25.13
C CYS A 363 -20.92 14.56 -25.57
N SER A 364 -20.88 15.89 -25.47
CA SER A 364 -22.00 16.77 -25.79
C SER A 364 -22.43 16.72 -27.26
N ASP A 365 -21.54 16.31 -28.17
CA ASP A 365 -21.80 16.08 -29.58
C ASP A 365 -22.33 14.68 -29.89
N GLY A 366 -22.60 13.85 -28.87
CA GLY A 366 -23.03 12.46 -29.01
C GLY A 366 -21.90 11.46 -29.28
N SER A 367 -20.67 11.92 -29.54
CA SER A 367 -19.53 11.03 -29.75
C SER A 367 -19.17 10.24 -28.49
N LYS A 368 -18.57 9.06 -28.67
CA LYS A 368 -18.00 8.28 -27.57
C LYS A 368 -16.50 8.49 -27.54
N ARG A 369 -15.97 8.83 -26.37
CA ARG A 369 -14.52 8.97 -26.16
C ARG A 369 -14.06 8.14 -24.99
N PHE A 370 -12.88 7.52 -25.11
CA PHE A 370 -12.21 6.88 -24.01
C PHE A 370 -11.53 7.95 -23.14
N VAL A 371 -11.82 7.92 -21.83
CA VAL A 371 -11.19 8.73 -20.83
C VAL A 371 -10.25 7.82 -20.01
N PRO A 372 -8.93 8.04 -20.05
CA PRO A 372 -8.00 7.25 -19.27
C PRO A 372 -8.22 7.47 -17.77
N PRO A 373 -7.64 6.61 -16.90
CA PRO A 373 -7.64 6.83 -15.46
C PRO A 373 -7.21 8.24 -15.07
N GLN A 374 -7.97 8.87 -14.19
CA GLN A 374 -7.69 10.20 -13.66
C GLN A 374 -7.58 10.12 -12.15
N PHE A 375 -6.53 10.72 -11.59
CA PHE A 375 -6.24 10.65 -10.16
C PHE A 375 -6.46 11.98 -9.46
N GLN A 376 -6.97 11.92 -8.23
CA GLN A 376 -6.81 12.93 -7.20
C GLN A 376 -5.63 12.53 -6.33
N VAL A 377 -4.77 13.49 -6.02
CA VAL A 377 -3.60 13.29 -5.17
C VAL A 377 -3.69 14.20 -3.96
N ALA A 378 -3.37 13.66 -2.80
CA ALA A 378 -3.35 14.40 -1.55
C ALA A 378 -2.09 14.07 -0.74
N ASN A 379 -1.52 15.10 -0.09
CA ASN A 379 -0.59 14.92 1.00
C ASN A 379 -1.40 14.48 2.23
N ALA A 380 -1.46 13.17 2.47
CA ALA A 380 -2.28 12.58 3.51
C ALA A 380 -1.77 12.93 4.91
N SER A 381 -0.45 12.96 5.11
CA SER A 381 0.13 13.31 6.42
C SER A 381 0.08 14.80 6.74
N GLY A 382 0.03 15.67 5.72
CA GLY A 382 0.01 17.14 5.90
C GLY A 382 1.26 17.73 6.54
N ARG A 383 2.15 16.89 7.09
CA ARG A 383 3.43 17.23 7.69
C ARG A 383 4.45 16.13 7.40
N PRO A 384 5.76 16.41 7.51
CA PRO A 384 6.75 15.35 7.46
C PRO A 384 6.51 14.32 8.57
N ILE A 385 6.66 13.05 8.24
CA ILE A 385 6.63 11.92 9.19
C ILE A 385 8.01 11.34 9.42
N HIS A 386 8.95 11.72 8.56
CA HIS A 386 10.35 11.35 8.67
C HIS A 386 11.23 12.51 8.19
N ALA A 387 12.41 12.64 8.80
CA ALA A 387 13.46 13.55 8.39
C ALA A 387 14.80 12.80 8.37
N GLY A 388 15.56 13.00 7.32
CA GLY A 388 16.80 12.29 7.02
C GLY A 388 16.63 11.31 5.86
N LYS A 389 17.75 10.73 5.43
CA LYS A 389 17.75 9.72 4.38
C LYS A 389 17.15 8.41 4.88
N ILE A 390 16.37 7.74 4.07
CA ILE A 390 15.87 6.38 4.32
C ILE A 390 16.89 5.41 3.71
N CYS A 391 17.39 4.48 4.49
CA CYS A 391 18.31 3.47 4.01
C CYS A 391 17.58 2.32 3.32
N LEU A 392 18.06 1.91 2.15
CA LEU A 392 17.52 0.81 1.36
C LEU A 392 18.35 -0.49 1.42
N SER A 393 19.35 -0.54 2.30
CA SER A 393 20.30 -1.67 2.36
C SER A 393 19.91 -2.77 3.37
N GLY A 394 18.64 -2.84 3.76
CA GLY A 394 18.12 -3.86 4.68
C GLY A 394 18.85 -3.88 6.02
N THR A 395 19.24 -5.05 6.48
CA THR A 395 19.92 -5.25 7.77
C THR A 395 21.33 -4.64 7.85
N THR A 396 21.90 -4.19 6.73
CA THR A 396 23.19 -3.47 6.74
C THR A 396 23.03 -1.97 7.01
N CYS A 397 21.81 -1.47 7.08
CA CYS A 397 21.52 -0.10 7.46
C CYS A 397 21.82 0.15 8.93
N ASN A 398 22.03 1.42 9.29
CA ASN A 398 22.09 1.85 10.67
C ASN A 398 20.85 2.68 11.01
N ALA A 399 20.24 2.42 12.18
CA ALA A 399 19.06 3.16 12.62
C ALA A 399 19.40 4.56 13.18
N ASN A 400 20.66 4.99 13.14
CA ASN A 400 21.04 6.33 13.57
C ASN A 400 20.76 7.34 12.43
N PRO A 401 19.86 8.32 12.62
CA PRO A 401 19.52 9.31 11.60
C PRO A 401 20.69 10.23 11.18
N SER A 402 21.78 10.29 11.96
CA SER A 402 22.99 11.02 11.59
C SER A 402 24.01 10.18 10.82
N PHE A 403 23.71 8.91 10.52
CA PHE A 403 24.61 8.03 9.79
C PHE A 403 24.50 8.26 8.28
N GLU A 404 25.63 8.25 7.56
CA GLU A 404 25.67 8.52 6.12
C GLU A 404 24.81 7.56 5.27
N GLY A 405 24.61 6.32 5.74
CA GLY A 405 23.77 5.30 5.09
C GLY A 405 22.27 5.50 5.20
N GLY A 406 21.82 6.46 6.02
CA GLY A 406 20.41 6.73 6.24
C GLY A 406 19.76 5.89 7.35
N ASP A 407 18.50 6.19 7.61
CA ASP A 407 17.66 5.71 8.70
C ASP A 407 16.76 4.56 8.22
N ARG A 408 16.64 3.51 9.02
CA ARG A 408 15.84 2.32 8.70
C ARG A 408 14.59 2.18 9.58
N ARG A 409 14.33 3.09 10.50
CA ARG A 409 13.21 2.98 11.45
C ARG A 409 11.82 2.84 10.80
N LEU A 410 11.65 3.27 9.55
CA LEU A 410 10.40 3.09 8.80
C LEU A 410 10.24 1.68 8.21
N GLY A 411 11.30 0.88 8.14
CA GLY A 411 11.31 -0.43 7.52
C GLY A 411 11.34 -0.39 5.99
N ASP A 412 10.56 -1.26 5.32
CA ASP A 412 10.59 -1.45 3.87
C ASP A 412 9.28 -1.07 3.15
N PHE A 413 8.20 -0.85 3.88
CA PHE A 413 6.88 -0.52 3.33
C PHE A 413 5.96 0.15 4.36
N PHE A 414 4.81 0.58 3.91
CA PHE A 414 3.65 0.99 4.71
C PHE A 414 2.38 0.81 3.89
N THR A 415 1.20 0.83 4.51
CA THR A 415 -0.01 0.39 3.83
C THR A 415 -1.12 1.43 3.82
N VAL A 416 -1.95 1.36 2.78
CA VAL A 416 -3.26 2.01 2.70
C VAL A 416 -4.34 0.92 2.73
N ASN A 417 -5.46 1.24 3.37
CA ASN A 417 -6.62 0.36 3.44
C ASN A 417 -7.91 1.20 3.45
N PHE A 418 -9.09 0.58 3.51
CA PHE A 418 -10.36 1.28 3.66
C PHE A 418 -11.31 0.58 4.64
N ASP A 419 -12.12 1.35 5.34
CA ASP A 419 -13.12 0.83 6.26
C ASP A 419 -14.36 0.28 5.52
N HIS A 420 -15.26 -0.37 6.24
CA HIS A 420 -16.49 -0.95 5.68
C HIS A 420 -17.44 0.08 5.04
N LYS A 421 -17.19 1.36 5.24
CA LYS A 421 -17.90 2.46 4.57
C LYS A 421 -17.17 2.91 3.31
N GLY A 422 -16.03 2.29 3.00
CA GLY A 422 -15.17 2.61 1.88
C GLY A 422 -14.29 3.85 2.07
N ASN A 423 -14.15 4.37 3.30
CA ASN A 423 -13.25 5.49 3.56
C ASN A 423 -11.82 4.97 3.66
N LEU A 424 -10.90 5.56 2.91
CA LEU A 424 -9.48 5.25 2.97
C LEU A 424 -8.87 5.59 4.33
N PHE A 425 -7.89 4.82 4.74
CA PHE A 425 -6.97 5.18 5.79
C PHE A 425 -5.55 4.67 5.49
N VAL A 426 -4.56 5.35 6.03
CA VAL A 426 -3.15 5.01 5.92
C VAL A 426 -2.64 4.69 7.30
N VAL A 427 -1.86 3.60 7.41
CA VAL A 427 -1.02 3.31 8.56
C VAL A 427 0.43 3.45 8.15
N SER A 428 1.22 4.13 8.95
CA SER A 428 2.62 4.46 8.66
C SER A 428 3.43 4.54 9.93
N GLY A 429 4.73 4.34 9.84
CA GLY A 429 5.66 4.76 10.89
C GLY A 429 5.83 6.27 10.89
N ASP A 430 6.13 6.84 12.04
CA ASP A 430 6.49 8.23 12.26
C ASP A 430 7.72 8.33 13.15
N THR A 431 8.78 8.96 12.67
CA THR A 431 10.07 9.06 13.36
C THR A 431 10.28 10.40 14.04
N THR A 432 9.25 11.25 14.11
CA THR A 432 9.37 12.64 14.59
C THR A 432 9.30 12.78 16.11
N LEU A 433 8.88 11.74 16.83
CA LEU A 433 8.87 11.77 18.29
C LEU A 433 10.30 11.79 18.85
N LYS A 434 10.43 12.48 19.98
CA LYS A 434 11.68 12.63 20.70
C LYS A 434 11.69 11.75 21.95
N ASN A 435 12.87 11.28 22.34
CA ASN A 435 13.12 10.62 23.61
C ASN A 435 13.19 11.65 24.76
N ALA A 436 13.33 11.16 26.00
CA ALA A 436 13.40 12.01 27.18
C ALA A 436 14.58 13.00 27.19
N LEU A 437 15.65 12.73 26.43
CA LEU A 437 16.82 13.60 26.29
C LEU A 437 16.69 14.61 25.15
N GLY A 438 15.52 14.65 24.46
CA GLY A 438 15.26 15.56 23.35
C GLY A 438 15.81 15.12 21.99
N GLY A 439 16.52 13.99 21.93
CA GLY A 439 16.97 13.33 20.69
C GLY A 439 15.83 12.56 19.99
N PRO A 440 16.06 12.01 18.78
CA PRO A 440 15.10 11.15 18.12
C PRO A 440 14.86 9.87 18.92
N LYS A 441 13.64 9.34 18.92
CA LYS A 441 13.40 7.99 19.43
C LYS A 441 14.10 6.94 18.55
N PRO A 442 14.53 5.80 19.13
CA PRO A 442 15.21 4.73 18.39
C PRO A 442 14.29 3.96 17.41
N VAL A 443 12.99 4.20 17.47
CA VAL A 443 11.97 3.51 16.68
C VAL A 443 11.08 4.53 15.97
N ALA A 444 10.44 4.12 14.87
CA ALA A 444 9.25 4.80 14.40
C ALA A 444 8.06 4.45 15.30
N ASN A 445 7.14 5.36 15.50
CA ASN A 445 5.89 5.11 16.22
C ASN A 445 4.74 5.00 15.22
N PRO A 446 3.79 4.05 15.39
CA PRO A 446 2.72 3.85 14.43
C PRO A 446 1.72 5.02 14.46
N ILE A 447 1.35 5.50 13.27
CA ILE A 447 0.34 6.54 13.08
C ILE A 447 -0.80 6.06 12.20
N PHE A 448 -1.95 6.67 12.40
CA PHE A 448 -3.19 6.46 11.64
C PHE A 448 -3.66 7.77 11.02
N ILE A 449 -4.06 7.71 9.73
CA ILE A 449 -4.51 8.88 8.96
C ILE A 449 -5.76 8.45 8.20
N LYS A 450 -6.90 9.10 8.42
CA LYS A 450 -8.18 8.72 7.84
C LYS A 450 -8.70 9.73 6.83
N GLN A 451 -9.30 9.23 5.74
CA GLN A 451 -10.03 10.05 4.77
C GLN A 451 -11.21 10.76 5.42
N THR A 452 -11.32 12.08 5.20
CA THR A 452 -12.41 12.92 5.70
C THR A 452 -13.31 13.47 4.60
N ALA A 453 -12.83 13.50 3.36
CA ALA A 453 -13.61 13.90 2.18
C ALA A 453 -13.07 13.23 0.90
N GLY A 454 -13.90 13.19 -0.13
CA GLY A 454 -13.62 12.57 -1.42
C GLY A 454 -14.54 11.39 -1.70
N ASP A 455 -14.32 10.74 -2.84
CA ASP A 455 -15.07 9.53 -3.19
C ASP A 455 -14.56 8.34 -2.36
N LYS A 456 -15.42 7.34 -2.16
CA LYS A 456 -15.14 6.16 -1.35
C LYS A 456 -14.70 5.00 -2.22
N MET A 457 -14.01 4.03 -1.64
CA MET A 457 -13.63 2.77 -2.30
C MET A 457 -14.81 1.86 -2.61
N LEU A 458 -15.92 2.03 -1.87
CA LEU A 458 -17.18 1.30 -2.07
C LEU A 458 -18.27 2.27 -2.51
N VAL A 459 -19.03 1.90 -3.56
CA VAL A 459 -20.19 2.69 -4.04
C VAL A 459 -21.35 2.60 -3.05
N LYS A 460 -21.54 1.42 -2.46
CA LYS A 460 -22.50 1.16 -1.40
C LYS A 460 -21.77 0.52 -0.22
N PRO A 461 -22.07 0.94 1.02
CA PRO A 461 -21.55 0.24 2.18
C PRO A 461 -21.96 -1.23 2.11
N ASP A 462 -21.03 -2.10 2.40
CA ASP A 462 -21.32 -3.53 2.45
C ASP A 462 -22.22 -3.82 3.65
N LYS A 463 -23.50 -4.10 3.40
CA LYS A 463 -24.48 -4.43 4.43
C LYS A 463 -24.60 -5.94 4.65
N THR A 464 -23.95 -6.75 3.84
CA THR A 464 -24.17 -8.20 3.75
C THR A 464 -23.08 -9.02 4.44
N ARG A 465 -22.70 -8.62 5.63
CA ARG A 465 -21.66 -9.27 6.44
C ARG A 465 -21.94 -10.70 6.91
N LYS A 466 -23.11 -11.23 6.65
CA LYS A 466 -23.44 -12.64 6.93
C LYS A 466 -23.28 -13.56 5.72
N THR A 467 -22.96 -13.05 4.56
CA THR A 467 -22.71 -13.83 3.34
C THR A 467 -21.24 -13.72 2.97
N ARG A 468 -20.55 -14.85 3.11
CA ARG A 468 -19.21 -15.20 2.62
C ARG A 468 -18.51 -14.05 1.91
N CYS A 469 -17.53 -13.51 2.55
CA CYS A 469 -16.52 -12.72 1.87
C CYS A 469 -15.87 -13.59 0.81
N LEU A 470 -16.25 -13.40 -0.44
CA LEU A 470 -15.65 -14.13 -1.56
C LEU A 470 -14.25 -13.61 -1.93
N PHE A 471 -13.72 -12.62 -1.16
CA PHE A 471 -12.45 -12.00 -1.45
C PHE A 471 -11.69 -11.67 -0.16
N PRO A 472 -10.42 -11.96 -0.09
CA PRO A 472 -9.53 -11.27 0.81
C PRO A 472 -9.23 -9.87 0.26
N LEU A 473 -10.25 -9.05 0.10
CA LEU A 473 -10.02 -7.63 0.18
C LEU A 473 -9.63 -7.37 1.63
N PRO A 474 -8.71 -6.46 1.90
CA PRO A 474 -8.42 -6.05 3.28
C PRO A 474 -9.65 -5.50 4.00
N THR A 475 -10.82 -5.63 3.40
CA THR A 475 -12.13 -5.18 3.88
C THR A 475 -13.21 -6.05 3.26
N CYS A 476 -13.36 -7.21 3.72
CA CYS A 476 -14.65 -7.87 3.55
C CYS A 476 -15.71 -7.25 4.39
#